data_6f0a744b0516c65b9af56047b41bfc89
#
_entry.id   6f0a744b0516c65b9af56047b41bfc89
#
_cell.length_a   1.000
_cell.length_b   1.000
_cell.length_c   1.000
_cell.angle_alpha   90.00
_cell.angle_beta   90.00
_cell.angle_gamma   90.00
#
_symmetry.space_group_name_H-M   'P 1'
#
loop_
_entity.id
_entity.type
_entity.pdbx_description
1 polymer ?
#
loop_
_entity_poly.entity_id
_entity_poly.type
_entity_poly.pdbx_seq_one_letter_code
_entity_poly.pdbx_strand_id
1 'polypeptide(L)'
;MLEKKDTLNNVAYFAIIFAVQLILLTFCKDLEYTPSSFTKFNNGFIIPYISSITAIAFWLRVSRLLVPAIGNSKLVRLIADNTYGIMVNQLVGFMCLKFVFYGLSRITSGSLFGDFNVASFKSSIWYYYLPNGLQQWAFVYLIFGLFVPILISIILNKISHMAHSSIFKKCIVIFENNGDAD
;
A
#
# COMPACT_ATOMS: atom_id res chain seq x y z
N MET A 1 -3.80 -26.44 -0.88
CA MET A 1 -3.05 -27.67 -1.14
C MET A 1 -1.58 -27.60 -0.72
N LEU A 2 -0.95 -26.46 -0.70
CA LEU A 2 0.43 -26.26 -0.19
C LEU A 2 0.58 -26.34 1.35
N GLU A 3 -0.47 -26.03 2.10
CA GLU A 3 -0.46 -26.01 3.57
C GLU A 3 -0.21 -27.38 4.24
N LYS A 4 -0.62 -28.47 3.59
CA LYS A 4 -0.46 -29.83 4.17
C LYS A 4 0.94 -30.39 4.08
N LYS A 5 1.87 -29.80 3.32
CA LYS A 5 3.22 -30.30 3.08
C LYS A 5 4.33 -29.53 3.81
N ASP A 6 4.00 -28.44 4.50
CA ASP A 6 5.01 -27.63 5.18
C ASP A 6 5.29 -28.19 6.58
N THR A 7 6.25 -29.11 6.63
CA THR A 7 6.73 -29.78 7.86
C THR A 7 7.97 -29.11 8.45
N LEU A 8 8.50 -28.06 7.83
CA LEU A 8 9.70 -27.39 8.30
C LEU A 8 9.44 -26.63 9.60
N ASN A 9 10.34 -26.82 10.56
CA ASN A 9 10.34 -26.02 11.78
C ASN A 9 10.55 -24.54 11.44
N ASN A 10 9.84 -23.65 12.15
CA ASN A 10 9.91 -22.21 11.94
C ASN A 10 11.34 -21.67 12.02
N VAL A 11 12.13 -22.16 12.98
CA VAL A 11 13.53 -21.74 13.16
C VAL A 11 14.37 -22.11 11.93
N ALA A 12 14.25 -23.35 11.45
CA ALA A 12 14.97 -23.80 10.26
C ALA A 12 14.54 -23.03 9.01
N TYR A 13 13.25 -22.74 8.88
CA TYR A 13 12.71 -21.97 7.77
C TYR A 13 13.29 -20.55 7.71
N PHE A 14 13.25 -19.81 8.84
CA PHE A 14 13.83 -18.48 8.92
C PHE A 14 15.36 -18.50 8.76
N ALA A 15 16.04 -19.50 9.31
CA ALA A 15 17.48 -19.64 9.15
C ALA A 15 17.88 -19.79 7.67
N ILE A 16 17.13 -20.58 6.89
CA ILE A 16 17.38 -20.74 5.44
C ILE A 16 17.18 -19.40 4.72
N ILE A 17 16.07 -18.69 5.00
CA ILE A 17 15.79 -17.39 4.37
C ILE A 17 16.90 -16.38 4.69
N PHE A 18 17.28 -16.27 5.98
CA PHE A 18 18.33 -15.34 6.38
C PHE A 18 19.70 -15.72 5.79
N ALA A 19 20.01 -17.01 5.70
CA ALA A 19 21.23 -17.47 5.05
C ALA A 19 21.27 -17.06 3.56
N VAL A 20 20.18 -17.25 2.83
CA VAL A 20 20.08 -16.82 1.43
C VAL A 20 20.24 -15.31 1.30
N GLN A 21 19.55 -14.53 2.16
CA GLN A 21 19.66 -13.07 2.14
C GLN A 21 21.09 -12.61 2.52
N LEU A 22 21.74 -13.24 3.48
CA LEU A 22 23.11 -12.93 3.86
C LEU A 22 24.10 -13.21 2.70
N ILE A 23 23.92 -14.33 2.00
CA ILE A 23 24.71 -14.67 0.81
C ILE A 23 24.51 -13.60 -0.26
N LEU A 24 23.27 -13.21 -0.54
CA LEU A 24 22.98 -12.16 -1.53
C LEU A 24 23.64 -10.83 -1.15
N LEU A 25 23.53 -10.41 0.12
CA LEU A 25 24.16 -9.16 0.59
C LEU A 25 25.68 -9.20 0.56
N THR A 26 26.29 -10.37 0.74
CA THR A 26 27.76 -10.52 0.76
C THR A 26 28.34 -10.52 -0.66
N PHE A 27 27.66 -11.18 -1.59
CA PHE A 27 28.18 -11.37 -2.97
C PHE A 27 27.68 -10.35 -3.96
N CYS A 28 26.53 -9.70 -3.70
CA CYS A 28 25.94 -8.73 -4.59
C CYS A 28 26.12 -7.32 -4.03
N LYS A 29 27.01 -6.55 -4.64
CA LYS A 29 27.14 -5.13 -4.35
C LYS A 29 25.98 -4.37 -5.01
N ASP A 30 25.44 -3.37 -4.31
CA ASP A 30 24.40 -2.46 -4.83
C ASP A 30 23.17 -3.20 -5.37
N LEU A 31 22.45 -3.91 -4.46
CA LEU A 31 21.18 -4.57 -4.75
C LEU A 31 20.07 -3.56 -5.08
N GLU A 32 20.39 -2.55 -5.90
CA GLU A 32 19.38 -1.63 -6.42
C GLU A 32 18.66 -2.27 -7.59
N TYR A 33 17.38 -2.55 -7.42
CA TYR A 33 16.48 -2.81 -8.54
C TYR A 33 15.20 -2.02 -8.34
N THR A 34 14.76 -1.36 -9.40
CA THR A 34 13.50 -0.63 -9.40
C THR A 34 12.59 -1.27 -10.46
N PRO A 35 11.75 -2.24 -10.08
CA PRO A 35 10.88 -2.94 -11.02
C PRO A 35 9.97 -1.99 -11.81
N SER A 36 9.61 -0.85 -11.18
CA SER A 36 8.71 0.15 -11.75
C SER A 36 9.35 1.04 -12.82
N SER A 37 10.67 1.14 -12.87
CA SER A 37 11.35 2.07 -13.79
C SER A 37 12.11 1.37 -14.93
N PHE A 38 12.08 0.06 -15.02
CA PHE A 38 12.79 -0.75 -16.01
C PHE A 38 14.30 -0.47 -16.11
N THR A 39 14.88 0.22 -15.13
CA THR A 39 16.25 0.68 -15.16
C THR A 39 17.09 0.01 -14.09
N LYS A 40 18.17 -0.62 -14.55
CA LYS A 40 19.31 -1.10 -13.78
C LYS A 40 19.08 -2.35 -12.95
N PHE A 41 19.23 -3.49 -13.58
CA PHE A 41 19.54 -4.75 -12.91
C PHE A 41 21.07 -4.87 -12.78
N ASN A 42 21.67 -4.18 -11.80
CA ASN A 42 23.13 -4.13 -11.62
C ASN A 42 23.76 -5.53 -11.43
N ASN A 43 23.02 -6.47 -10.88
CA ASN A 43 23.47 -7.84 -10.58
C ASN A 43 22.78 -8.90 -11.47
N GLY A 44 22.33 -8.53 -12.68
CA GLY A 44 21.64 -9.43 -13.58
C GLY A 44 20.18 -9.71 -13.18
N PHE A 45 19.50 -10.47 -14.01
CA PHE A 45 18.06 -10.69 -13.94
C PHE A 45 17.62 -11.64 -12.82
N ILE A 46 18.43 -12.64 -12.47
CA ILE A 46 18.05 -13.73 -11.56
C ILE A 46 18.02 -13.27 -10.09
N ILE A 47 18.98 -12.44 -9.68
CA ILE A 47 19.18 -12.04 -8.28
C ILE A 47 17.97 -11.28 -7.70
N PRO A 48 17.36 -10.30 -8.40
CA PRO A 48 16.13 -9.65 -7.93
C PRO A 48 14.98 -10.63 -7.69
N TYR A 49 14.84 -11.67 -8.53
CA TYR A 49 13.81 -12.68 -8.35
C TYR A 49 14.05 -13.53 -7.10
N ILE A 50 15.28 -13.97 -6.86
CA ILE A 50 15.61 -14.74 -5.65
C ILE A 50 15.35 -13.87 -4.40
N SER A 51 15.78 -12.63 -4.40
CA SER A 51 15.53 -11.68 -3.31
C SER A 51 14.03 -11.48 -3.08
N SER A 52 13.24 -11.31 -4.13
CA SER A 52 11.78 -11.13 -4.03
C SER A 52 11.09 -12.39 -3.52
N ILE A 53 11.45 -13.57 -4.03
CA ILE A 53 10.86 -14.83 -3.61
C ILE A 53 11.16 -15.10 -2.13
N THR A 54 12.38 -14.87 -1.68
CA THR A 54 12.74 -15.05 -0.26
C THR A 54 12.04 -14.05 0.64
N ALA A 55 11.86 -12.80 0.20
CA ALA A 55 11.09 -11.79 0.93
C ALA A 55 9.60 -12.18 1.02
N ILE A 56 8.99 -12.64 -0.07
CA ILE A 56 7.62 -13.13 -0.08
C ILE A 56 7.47 -14.34 0.85
N ALA A 57 8.38 -15.31 0.77
CA ALA A 57 8.38 -16.49 1.62
C ALA A 57 8.49 -16.10 3.11
N PHE A 58 9.34 -15.14 3.45
CA PHE A 58 9.46 -14.59 4.80
C PHE A 58 8.12 -14.03 5.30
N TRP A 59 7.51 -13.15 4.55
CA TRP A 59 6.25 -12.50 4.96
C TRP A 59 5.08 -13.47 5.01
N LEU A 60 5.02 -14.46 4.13
CA LEU A 60 4.00 -15.51 4.20
C LEU A 60 4.12 -16.32 5.50
N ARG A 61 5.35 -16.65 5.93
CA ARG A 61 5.55 -17.37 7.20
C ARG A 61 5.22 -16.51 8.40
N VAL A 62 5.65 -15.25 8.41
CA VAL A 62 5.31 -14.28 9.46
C VAL A 62 3.79 -14.12 9.55
N SER A 63 3.10 -13.94 8.44
CA SER A 63 1.64 -13.82 8.40
C SER A 63 0.96 -15.05 9.01
N ARG A 64 1.43 -16.25 8.65
CA ARG A 64 0.89 -17.51 9.21
C ARG A 64 1.05 -17.59 10.73
N LEU A 65 2.17 -17.09 11.27
CA LEU A 65 2.41 -17.05 12.71
C LEU A 65 1.55 -16.00 13.42
N LEU A 66 1.25 -14.90 12.74
CA LEU A 66 0.47 -13.81 13.31
C LEU A 66 -1.05 -14.05 13.26
N VAL A 67 -1.55 -14.82 12.29
CA VAL A 67 -2.99 -15.09 12.10
C VAL A 67 -3.69 -15.55 13.38
N PRO A 68 -3.17 -16.48 14.20
CA PRO A 68 -3.85 -16.89 15.43
C PRO A 68 -4.02 -15.76 16.46
N ALA A 69 -3.06 -14.81 16.48
CA ALA A 69 -3.05 -13.72 17.45
C ALA A 69 -3.91 -12.53 17.01
N ILE A 70 -3.85 -12.16 15.73
CA ILE A 70 -4.46 -10.91 15.25
C ILE A 70 -5.49 -11.10 14.13
N GLY A 71 -5.69 -12.31 13.60
CA GLY A 71 -6.56 -12.58 12.45
C GLY A 71 -8.03 -12.23 12.69
N ASN A 72 -8.49 -12.25 13.95
CA ASN A 72 -9.85 -11.86 14.34
C ASN A 72 -9.99 -10.37 14.64
N SER A 73 -8.92 -9.58 14.54
CA SER A 73 -8.98 -8.14 14.77
C SER A 73 -9.84 -7.47 13.69
N LYS A 74 -10.77 -6.60 14.14
CA LYS A 74 -11.59 -5.78 13.23
C LYS A 74 -10.74 -4.91 12.29
N LEU A 75 -9.60 -4.42 12.79
CA LEU A 75 -8.69 -3.59 12.02
C LEU A 75 -7.99 -4.39 10.91
N VAL A 76 -7.51 -5.60 11.22
CA VAL A 76 -6.89 -6.48 10.21
C VAL A 76 -7.90 -6.85 9.13
N ARG A 77 -9.12 -7.18 9.51
CA ARG A 77 -10.21 -7.48 8.56
C ARG A 77 -10.53 -6.26 7.69
N LEU A 78 -10.65 -5.07 8.30
CA LEU A 78 -10.88 -3.82 7.55
C LEU A 78 -9.79 -3.57 6.50
N ILE A 79 -8.51 -3.77 6.86
CA ILE A 79 -7.39 -3.61 5.94
C ILE A 79 -7.45 -4.68 4.84
N ALA A 80 -7.71 -5.94 5.20
CA ALA A 80 -7.79 -7.05 4.25
C ALA A 80 -8.90 -6.84 3.22
N ASP A 81 -10.09 -6.44 3.66
CA ASP A 81 -11.25 -6.19 2.79
C ASP A 81 -11.01 -5.00 1.83
N ASN A 82 -10.14 -4.07 2.19
CA ASN A 82 -9.82 -2.88 1.38
C ASN A 82 -8.44 -2.93 0.71
N THR A 83 -7.75 -4.07 0.68
CA THR A 83 -6.38 -4.20 0.17
C THR A 83 -6.23 -3.65 -1.25
N TYR A 84 -7.16 -3.96 -2.15
CA TYR A 84 -7.14 -3.43 -3.52
C TYR A 84 -7.26 -1.90 -3.54
N GLY A 85 -8.19 -1.34 -2.78
CA GLY A 85 -8.35 0.12 -2.65
C GLY A 85 -7.11 0.80 -2.08
N ILE A 86 -6.43 0.16 -1.12
CA ILE A 86 -5.17 0.64 -0.56
C ILE A 86 -4.09 0.66 -1.63
N MET A 87 -3.88 -0.43 -2.37
CA MET A 87 -2.86 -0.52 -3.41
C MET A 87 -3.04 0.55 -4.50
N VAL A 88 -4.28 0.79 -4.94
CA VAL A 88 -4.57 1.75 -6.00
C VAL A 88 -4.44 3.20 -5.51
N ASN A 89 -4.87 3.50 -4.29
CA ASN A 89 -5.01 4.88 -3.80
C ASN A 89 -3.96 5.28 -2.75
N GLN A 90 -2.97 4.44 -2.42
CA GLN A 90 -1.94 4.78 -1.41
C GLN A 90 -1.16 6.05 -1.75
N LEU A 91 -0.91 6.31 -3.03
CA LEU A 91 -0.23 7.53 -3.48
C LEU A 91 -1.05 8.78 -3.18
N VAL A 92 -2.38 8.69 -3.25
CA VAL A 92 -3.28 9.78 -2.85
C VAL A 92 -3.15 10.06 -1.35
N GLY A 93 -3.02 9.00 -0.53
CA GLY A 93 -2.74 9.12 0.90
C GLY A 93 -1.45 9.89 1.18
N PHE A 94 -0.36 9.57 0.48
CA PHE A 94 0.91 10.27 0.60
C PHE A 94 0.81 11.74 0.15
N MET A 95 0.11 11.98 -0.94
CA MET A 95 -0.16 13.34 -1.41
C MET A 95 -0.94 14.15 -0.36
N CYS A 96 -2.00 13.61 0.23
CA CYS A 96 -2.75 14.26 1.29
C CYS A 96 -1.85 14.63 2.48
N LEU A 97 -0.97 13.73 2.90
CA LEU A 97 -0.01 14.01 3.96
C LEU A 97 0.94 15.16 3.61
N LYS A 98 1.42 15.22 2.37
CA LYS A 98 2.27 16.34 1.92
C LYS A 98 1.53 17.67 1.95
N PHE A 99 0.24 17.71 1.61
CA PHE A 99 -0.57 18.91 1.76
C PHE A 99 -0.73 19.32 3.23
N VAL A 100 -0.89 18.37 4.14
CA VAL A 100 -0.91 18.63 5.59
C VAL A 100 0.42 19.24 6.03
N PHE A 101 1.56 18.67 5.64
CA PHE A 101 2.87 19.21 5.96
C PHE A 101 3.07 20.61 5.36
N TYR A 102 2.61 20.84 4.13
CA TYR A 102 2.66 22.17 3.53
C TYR A 102 1.85 23.19 4.35
N GLY A 103 0.62 22.85 4.74
CA GLY A 103 -0.21 23.71 5.58
C GLY A 103 0.44 24.01 6.93
N LEU A 104 0.95 22.98 7.61
CA LEU A 104 1.63 23.12 8.89
C LEU A 104 2.92 23.94 8.78
N SER A 105 3.72 23.77 7.73
CA SER A 105 4.94 24.56 7.51
C SER A 105 4.66 26.04 7.32
N ARG A 106 3.49 26.38 6.78
CA ARG A 106 3.04 27.78 6.66
C ARG A 106 2.63 28.40 7.99
N ILE A 107 2.03 27.62 8.88
CA ILE A 107 1.57 28.08 10.20
C ILE A 107 2.74 28.20 11.17
N THR A 108 3.68 27.24 11.13
CA THR A 108 4.80 27.15 12.10
C THR A 108 6.07 27.83 11.63
N SER A 109 6.04 28.62 10.55
CA SER A 109 7.22 29.28 9.97
C SER A 109 8.40 28.34 9.71
N GLY A 110 8.12 27.06 9.42
CA GLY A 110 9.14 26.06 9.09
C GLY A 110 9.88 25.40 10.25
N SER A 111 9.65 25.81 11.51
CA SER A 111 10.43 25.33 12.65
C SER A 111 10.24 23.84 12.98
N LEU A 112 9.05 23.27 12.69
CA LEU A 112 8.75 21.86 12.98
C LEU A 112 9.14 20.89 11.84
N PHE A 113 9.25 21.38 10.63
CA PHE A 113 9.52 20.58 9.43
C PHE A 113 10.65 21.20 8.60
N GLY A 114 11.82 21.40 9.23
CA GLY A 114 13.00 22.04 8.60
C GLY A 114 13.42 21.40 7.28
N ASP A 115 13.14 20.11 7.10
CA ASP A 115 13.47 19.35 5.90
C ASP A 115 12.39 19.41 4.81
N PHE A 116 11.26 20.09 5.06
CA PHE A 116 10.19 20.23 4.07
C PHE A 116 10.56 21.28 3.02
N ASN A 117 10.86 20.82 1.80
CA ASN A 117 11.25 21.71 0.71
C ASN A 117 10.02 22.24 -0.05
N VAL A 118 9.63 23.48 0.26
CA VAL A 118 8.48 24.17 -0.38
C VAL A 118 8.71 24.42 -1.87
N ALA A 119 9.96 24.64 -2.31
CA ALA A 119 10.27 24.82 -3.72
C ALA A 119 10.05 23.53 -4.50
N SER A 120 10.54 22.40 -4.00
CA SER A 120 10.31 21.08 -4.59
C SER A 120 8.83 20.69 -4.56
N PHE A 121 8.09 21.06 -3.51
CA PHE A 121 6.64 20.83 -3.44
C PHE A 121 5.87 21.53 -4.56
N LYS A 122 6.33 22.72 -5.00
CA LYS A 122 5.68 23.47 -6.08
C LYS A 122 6.11 23.05 -7.49
N SER A 123 7.32 22.49 -7.63
CA SER A 123 7.93 22.24 -8.94
C SER A 123 7.97 20.78 -9.36
N SER A 124 7.85 19.84 -8.42
CA SER A 124 8.05 18.41 -8.71
C SER A 124 6.86 17.57 -8.27
N ILE A 125 6.21 16.94 -9.24
CA ILE A 125 5.13 15.96 -9.01
C ILE A 125 5.62 14.78 -8.16
N TRP A 126 6.85 14.32 -8.36
CA TRP A 126 7.41 13.19 -7.61
C TRP A 126 7.60 13.49 -6.13
N TYR A 127 7.76 14.77 -5.77
CA TYR A 127 7.88 15.17 -4.37
C TYR A 127 6.62 14.86 -3.56
N TYR A 128 5.44 14.81 -4.18
CA TYR A 128 4.19 14.48 -3.49
C TYR A 128 4.16 13.04 -2.98
N TYR A 129 4.80 12.13 -3.69
CA TYR A 129 4.71 10.69 -3.44
C TYR A 129 5.88 10.14 -2.64
N LEU A 130 7.03 10.80 -2.64
CA LEU A 130 8.24 10.31 -2.00
C LEU A 130 8.48 11.03 -0.66
N PRO A 131 8.93 10.32 0.39
CA PRO A 131 9.23 10.93 1.69
C PRO A 131 10.58 11.68 1.70
N ASN A 132 10.94 12.36 0.61
CA ASN A 132 12.21 13.07 0.46
C ASN A 132 12.40 14.10 1.58
N GLY A 133 13.43 13.95 2.41
CA GLY A 133 13.74 14.79 3.56
C GLY A 133 12.82 14.57 4.78
N LEU A 134 11.86 13.63 4.73
CA LEU A 134 10.88 13.40 5.78
C LEU A 134 10.85 11.92 6.23
N GLN A 135 11.99 11.22 6.14
CA GLN A 135 12.09 9.80 6.49
C GLN A 135 11.75 9.54 7.96
N GLN A 136 12.00 10.49 8.86
CA GLN A 136 11.61 10.41 10.27
C GLN A 136 10.10 10.30 10.48
N TRP A 137 9.31 10.71 9.49
CA TRP A 137 7.84 10.62 9.50
C TRP A 137 7.29 9.37 8.81
N ALA A 138 8.13 8.36 8.56
CA ALA A 138 7.74 7.12 7.84
C ALA A 138 6.48 6.46 8.44
N PHE A 139 6.35 6.47 9.78
CA PHE A 139 5.18 5.90 10.46
C PHE A 139 3.89 6.69 10.14
N VAL A 140 3.98 8.01 10.03
CA VAL A 140 2.84 8.85 9.65
C VAL A 140 2.46 8.61 8.19
N TYR A 141 3.46 8.43 7.30
CA TYR A 141 3.22 8.01 5.91
C TYR A 141 2.49 6.67 5.83
N LEU A 142 2.87 5.70 6.67
CA LEU A 142 2.19 4.41 6.75
C LEU A 142 0.72 4.58 7.13
N ILE A 143 0.43 5.37 8.16
CA ILE A 143 -0.95 5.64 8.61
C ILE A 143 -1.77 6.29 7.49
N PHE A 144 -1.28 7.36 6.88
CA PHE A 144 -1.99 8.04 5.79
C PHE A 144 -2.14 7.14 4.55
N GLY A 145 -1.09 6.37 4.20
CA GLY A 145 -1.12 5.42 3.09
C GLY A 145 -2.10 4.25 3.29
N LEU A 146 -2.50 3.95 4.53
CA LEU A 146 -3.49 2.93 4.83
C LEU A 146 -4.91 3.52 4.98
N PHE A 147 -5.07 4.51 5.84
CA PHE A 147 -6.41 4.97 6.23
C PHE A 147 -7.07 5.88 5.21
N VAL A 148 -6.33 6.75 4.52
CA VAL A 148 -6.90 7.62 3.48
C VAL A 148 -7.48 6.79 2.31
N PRO A 149 -6.78 5.79 1.76
CA PRO A 149 -7.37 4.91 0.75
C PRO A 149 -8.61 4.14 1.23
N ILE A 150 -8.61 3.68 2.49
CA ILE A 150 -9.78 3.00 3.07
C ILE A 150 -10.99 3.95 3.10
N LEU A 151 -10.79 5.19 3.57
CA LEU A 151 -11.84 6.21 3.57
C LEU A 151 -12.37 6.49 2.15
N ILE A 152 -11.46 6.63 1.18
CA ILE A 152 -11.83 6.83 -0.22
C ILE A 152 -12.66 5.64 -0.72
N SER A 153 -12.24 4.41 -0.47
CA SER A 153 -12.96 3.19 -0.86
C SER A 153 -14.37 3.14 -0.25
N ILE A 154 -14.52 3.46 1.03
CA ILE A 154 -15.81 3.50 1.72
C ILE A 154 -16.72 4.55 1.09
N ILE A 155 -16.21 5.76 0.83
CA ILE A 155 -16.96 6.85 0.22
C ILE A 155 -17.41 6.47 -1.20
N LEU A 156 -16.50 5.96 -2.02
CA LEU A 156 -16.80 5.54 -3.39
C LEU A 156 -17.84 4.42 -3.43
N ASN A 157 -17.73 3.42 -2.56
CA ASN A 157 -18.71 2.35 -2.46
C ASN A 157 -20.09 2.90 -2.05
N LYS A 158 -20.15 3.84 -1.11
CA LYS A 158 -21.42 4.47 -0.71
C LYS A 158 -22.05 5.28 -1.84
N ILE A 159 -21.24 6.04 -2.58
CA ILE A 159 -21.70 6.83 -3.74
C ILE A 159 -22.21 5.89 -4.85
N SER A 160 -21.45 4.85 -5.17
CA SER A 160 -21.82 3.84 -6.17
C SER A 160 -23.14 3.16 -5.81
N HIS A 161 -23.30 2.77 -4.55
CA HIS A 161 -24.56 2.15 -4.08
C HIS A 161 -25.76 3.12 -4.18
N MET A 162 -25.58 4.40 -3.84
CA MET A 162 -26.64 5.41 -3.98
C MET A 162 -26.98 5.66 -5.45
N ALA A 163 -25.99 5.77 -6.32
CA ALA A 163 -26.20 5.96 -7.76
C ALA A 163 -26.93 4.78 -8.39
N HIS A 164 -26.52 3.53 -8.06
CA HIS A 164 -27.15 2.32 -8.55
C HIS A 164 -28.63 2.24 -8.11
N SER A 165 -28.91 2.54 -6.84
CA SER A 165 -30.28 2.52 -6.32
C SER A 165 -31.17 3.59 -6.97
N SER A 166 -30.61 4.76 -7.28
CA SER A 166 -31.34 5.85 -7.95
C SER A 166 -31.63 5.54 -9.42
N ILE A 167 -30.68 4.93 -10.13
CA ILE A 167 -30.87 4.50 -11.52
C ILE A 167 -31.89 3.39 -11.59
N PHE A 168 -31.83 2.41 -10.70
CA PHE A 168 -32.76 1.28 -10.66
C PHE A 168 -34.20 1.75 -10.39
N LYS A 169 -34.39 2.70 -9.44
CA LYS A 169 -35.71 3.31 -9.19
C LYS A 169 -36.26 4.04 -10.41
N LYS A 170 -35.43 4.82 -11.13
CA LYS A 170 -35.84 5.51 -12.35
C LYS A 170 -36.24 4.52 -13.46
N CYS A 171 -35.50 3.42 -13.63
CA CYS A 171 -35.85 2.40 -14.61
C CYS A 171 -37.19 1.74 -14.30
N ILE A 172 -37.50 1.43 -13.05
CA ILE A 172 -38.78 0.83 -12.63
C ILE A 172 -39.94 1.80 -12.96
N VAL A 173 -39.83 3.07 -12.60
CA VAL A 173 -40.87 4.08 -12.88
C VAL A 173 -41.12 4.26 -14.38
N ILE A 174 -40.10 4.16 -15.21
CA ILE A 174 -40.24 4.22 -16.67
C ILE A 174 -40.98 2.99 -17.20
N PHE A 175 -40.71 1.80 -16.65
CA PHE A 175 -41.39 0.58 -17.04
C PHE A 175 -42.86 0.56 -16.59
N GLU A 176 -43.19 1.04 -15.39
CA GLU A 176 -44.59 1.17 -14.92
C GLU A 176 -45.38 2.16 -15.76
N ASN A 177 -44.84 3.33 -16.10
CA ASN A 177 -45.54 4.33 -16.94
C ASN A 177 -45.76 3.90 -18.39
N ASN A 178 -44.97 2.95 -18.90
CA ASN A 178 -45.18 2.44 -20.28
C ASN A 178 -46.07 1.19 -20.32
N GLY A 179 -46.35 0.53 -19.18
CA GLY A 179 -47.26 -0.61 -19.09
C GLY A 179 -48.72 -0.24 -18.98
N ASP A 180 -49.06 0.98 -18.64
CA ASP A 180 -50.44 1.48 -18.53
C ASP A 180 -50.97 2.14 -19.82
N ALA A 181 -50.25 2.01 -20.94
CA ALA A 181 -50.56 2.65 -22.22
C ALA A 181 -51.15 1.71 -23.30
N ASP A 182 -51.41 0.43 -22.92
CA ASP A 182 -52.13 -0.55 -23.75
C ASP A 182 -53.45 -0.95 -23.06
#